data_399c2f89ed6ffed0cb3c66757c9850a7
#
_entry.id   399c2f89ed6ffed0cb3c66757c9850a7
#
_cell.length_a   1.000
_cell.length_b   1.000
_cell.length_c   1.000
_cell.angle_alpha   90.00
_cell.angle_beta   90.00
_cell.angle_gamma   90.00
#
_symmetry.space_group_name_H-M   'P 1'
#
loop_
_entity.id
_entity.type
_entity.pdbx_description
1 polymer ?
#
loop_
_entity_poly.entity_id
_entity_poly.type
_entity_poly.pdbx_seq_one_letter_code
_entity_poly.pdbx_strand_id
1 'polypeptide(L)'
;TNIATVSNTGLVTGKSEGQVQITATANGMTCICNVNVIAPRVTVSMSNASIYAAGSRSSFILTATVNGTNKDAVTWSSSNTEVARVTNGVVQGTGAGNATITASFGGSKATCSVNVMRQTISMSGGNPIYAKGTGSSIQLTATVNGTVGNDAVAWTSSNTNIAKVSGGKVTGVGAGTVTITATSNGVSTSKSIQVKEPTIKLDRETANIYPPATKTVTFTVTVNGVQGNSCLLYTS
;
A
#
# COMPACT_ATOMS: atom_id res chain seq x y z
N THR A 1 24.28 -48.67 -5.80
CA THR A 1 25.12 -47.63 -6.38
C THR A 1 24.89 -46.30 -5.68
N ASN A 2 25.80 -45.34 -5.82
CA ASN A 2 25.63 -43.98 -5.25
C ASN A 2 24.61 -43.17 -6.03
N ILE A 3 24.21 -43.57 -7.24
CA ILE A 3 23.27 -42.85 -8.12
C ILE A 3 21.82 -43.26 -7.83
N ALA A 4 21.53 -44.54 -7.76
CA ALA A 4 20.21 -45.06 -7.41
C ALA A 4 20.29 -46.42 -6.73
N THR A 5 19.21 -46.77 -6.02
CA THR A 5 19.00 -48.13 -5.46
C THR A 5 17.72 -48.70 -6.01
N VAL A 6 17.65 -50.02 -6.06
CA VAL A 6 16.45 -50.79 -6.42
C VAL A 6 16.07 -51.72 -5.26
N SER A 7 14.78 -51.75 -4.91
CA SER A 7 14.26 -52.71 -3.91
C SER A 7 13.98 -54.07 -4.54
N ASN A 8 13.77 -55.07 -3.70
CA ASN A 8 13.36 -56.42 -4.14
C ASN A 8 12.00 -56.45 -4.85
N THR A 9 11.19 -55.38 -4.71
CA THR A 9 9.91 -55.22 -5.39
C THR A 9 10.00 -54.41 -6.69
N GLY A 10 11.24 -54.06 -7.12
CA GLY A 10 11.48 -53.32 -8.35
C GLY A 10 11.35 -51.79 -8.21
N LEU A 11 11.16 -51.22 -7.00
CA LEU A 11 11.11 -49.78 -6.78
C LEU A 11 12.52 -49.19 -6.91
N VAL A 12 12.73 -48.31 -7.88
CA VAL A 12 13.99 -47.58 -8.10
C VAL A 12 13.90 -46.22 -7.42
N THR A 13 14.88 -45.91 -6.58
CA THR A 13 15.00 -44.63 -5.87
C THR A 13 16.32 -43.95 -6.24
N GLY A 14 16.22 -42.76 -6.87
CA GLY A 14 17.36 -41.90 -7.19
C GLY A 14 17.98 -41.30 -5.92
N LYS A 15 19.32 -41.25 -5.84
CA LYS A 15 20.09 -40.67 -4.73
C LYS A 15 20.92 -39.46 -5.14
N SER A 16 21.55 -39.52 -6.31
CA SER A 16 22.35 -38.43 -6.88
C SER A 16 22.19 -38.43 -8.39
N GLU A 17 22.45 -37.27 -9.00
CA GLU A 17 22.43 -37.10 -10.45
C GLU A 17 23.42 -38.05 -11.14
N GLY A 18 23.00 -38.60 -12.28
CA GLY A 18 23.83 -39.49 -13.10
C GLY A 18 23.03 -40.58 -13.78
N GLN A 19 23.74 -41.44 -14.50
CA GLN A 19 23.16 -42.59 -15.17
C GLN A 19 23.53 -43.87 -14.43
N VAL A 20 22.58 -44.78 -14.32
CA VAL A 20 22.78 -46.09 -13.70
C VAL A 20 21.98 -47.15 -14.47
N GLN A 21 22.54 -48.33 -14.56
CA GLN A 21 21.90 -49.48 -15.18
C GLN A 21 21.26 -50.35 -14.09
N ILE A 22 19.99 -50.67 -14.23
CA ILE A 22 19.26 -51.63 -13.41
C ILE A 22 19.14 -52.93 -14.19
N THR A 23 19.61 -54.01 -13.61
CA THR A 23 19.56 -55.34 -14.22
C THR A 23 18.58 -56.22 -13.45
N ALA A 24 17.67 -56.86 -14.17
CA ALA A 24 16.81 -57.92 -13.63
C ALA A 24 17.23 -59.25 -14.20
N THR A 25 17.34 -60.28 -13.32
CA THR A 25 17.74 -61.65 -13.73
C THR A 25 16.71 -62.65 -13.23
N ALA A 26 16.23 -63.52 -14.12
CA ALA A 26 15.31 -64.62 -13.79
C ALA A 26 15.59 -65.83 -14.71
N ASN A 27 15.69 -67.02 -14.14
CA ASN A 27 15.93 -68.27 -14.87
C ASN A 27 17.15 -68.21 -15.83
N GLY A 28 18.21 -67.50 -15.40
CA GLY A 28 19.43 -67.36 -16.21
C GLY A 28 19.35 -66.32 -17.33
N MET A 29 18.20 -65.69 -17.53
CA MET A 29 17.99 -64.58 -18.49
C MET A 29 18.11 -63.26 -17.78
N THR A 30 18.69 -62.26 -18.45
CA THR A 30 18.87 -60.91 -17.95
C THR A 30 18.21 -59.88 -18.86
N CYS A 31 17.59 -58.84 -18.27
CA CYS A 31 17.21 -57.65 -18.98
C CYS A 31 17.77 -56.41 -18.25
N ILE A 32 17.95 -55.35 -19.00
CA ILE A 32 18.63 -54.14 -18.56
C ILE A 32 17.75 -52.91 -18.82
N CYS A 33 17.65 -52.03 -17.81
CA CYS A 33 17.05 -50.72 -17.92
C CYS A 33 18.09 -49.65 -17.57
N ASN A 34 18.32 -48.71 -18.48
CA ASN A 34 19.15 -47.53 -18.19
C ASN A 34 18.27 -46.46 -17.54
N VAL A 35 18.63 -46.07 -16.33
CA VAL A 35 17.93 -45.02 -15.55
C VAL A 35 18.81 -43.79 -15.51
N ASN A 36 18.23 -42.66 -15.90
CA ASN A 36 18.87 -41.36 -15.78
C ASN A 36 18.26 -40.62 -14.59
N VAL A 37 19.04 -40.39 -13.54
CA VAL A 37 18.64 -39.61 -12.39
C VAL A 37 19.03 -38.17 -12.67
N ILE A 38 18.00 -37.30 -12.76
CA ILE A 38 18.16 -35.88 -13.11
C ILE A 38 17.96 -35.05 -11.83
N ALA A 39 18.81 -34.05 -11.62
CA ALA A 39 18.65 -33.10 -10.54
C ALA A 39 17.33 -32.34 -10.67
N PRO A 40 16.60 -32.09 -9.58
CA PRO A 40 15.38 -31.29 -9.64
C PRO A 40 15.73 -29.85 -10.09
N ARG A 41 14.87 -29.27 -10.93
CA ARG A 41 15.00 -27.88 -11.34
C ARG A 41 14.00 -27.01 -10.58
N VAL A 42 14.49 -26.11 -9.74
CA VAL A 42 13.67 -25.11 -9.06
C VAL A 42 13.64 -23.82 -9.87
N THR A 43 12.47 -23.23 -10.03
CA THR A 43 12.30 -21.88 -10.60
C THR A 43 11.36 -21.05 -9.73
N VAL A 44 11.50 -19.73 -9.79
CA VAL A 44 10.60 -18.78 -9.12
C VAL A 44 9.89 -17.90 -10.14
N SER A 45 8.71 -17.42 -9.81
CA SER A 45 7.85 -16.63 -10.71
C SER A 45 8.45 -15.29 -11.13
N MET A 46 9.42 -14.77 -10.37
CA MET A 46 10.16 -13.56 -10.70
C MET A 46 11.56 -13.58 -10.10
N SER A 47 12.52 -12.92 -10.76
CA SER A 47 13.92 -12.84 -10.33
C SER A 47 14.21 -11.60 -9.48
N ASN A 48 13.34 -10.59 -9.53
CA ASN A 48 13.47 -9.36 -8.75
C ASN A 48 12.09 -8.77 -8.41
N ALA A 49 12.03 -8.03 -7.32
CA ALA A 49 10.84 -7.31 -6.86
C ALA A 49 11.24 -6.05 -6.08
N SER A 50 10.34 -5.06 -6.06
CA SER A 50 10.47 -3.89 -5.21
C SER A 50 9.19 -3.70 -4.40
N ILE A 51 9.34 -3.61 -3.08
CA ILE A 51 8.25 -3.42 -2.12
C ILE A 51 8.61 -2.34 -1.10
N TYR A 52 7.67 -1.99 -0.23
CA TYR A 52 7.92 -1.07 0.88
C TYR A 52 8.08 -1.81 2.21
N ALA A 53 8.76 -1.20 3.17
CA ALA A 53 8.96 -1.78 4.50
C ALA A 53 7.67 -1.89 5.31
N ALA A 54 6.65 -1.07 4.99
CA ALA A 54 5.35 -1.09 5.68
C ALA A 54 4.26 -0.47 4.80
N GLY A 55 2.99 -0.62 5.22
CA GLY A 55 1.83 -0.06 4.54
C GLY A 55 1.48 -0.75 3.23
N SER A 56 0.82 -0.02 2.34
CA SER A 56 0.46 -0.52 1.02
C SER A 56 1.70 -0.98 0.25
N ARG A 57 1.56 -2.08 -0.49
CA ARG A 57 2.64 -2.66 -1.31
C ARG A 57 3.85 -3.13 -0.51
N SER A 58 3.65 -3.55 0.75
CA SER A 58 4.72 -4.09 1.60
C SER A 58 4.91 -5.60 1.48
N SER A 59 4.08 -6.29 0.70
CA SER A 59 4.18 -7.73 0.48
C SER A 59 3.79 -8.14 -0.94
N PHE A 60 4.25 -9.33 -1.34
CA PHE A 60 3.84 -10.00 -2.57
C PHE A 60 3.98 -11.52 -2.41
N ILE A 61 3.38 -12.26 -3.34
CA ILE A 61 3.50 -13.72 -3.39
C ILE A 61 4.56 -14.10 -4.43
N LEU A 62 5.58 -14.82 -4.00
CA LEU A 62 6.58 -15.46 -4.85
C LEU A 62 6.26 -16.94 -4.95
N THR A 63 5.94 -17.42 -6.13
CA THR A 63 5.67 -18.84 -6.36
C THR A 63 6.94 -19.55 -6.85
N ALA A 64 7.11 -20.79 -6.41
CA ALA A 64 8.19 -21.65 -6.90
C ALA A 64 7.61 -22.89 -7.59
N THR A 65 8.30 -23.39 -8.60
CA THR A 65 8.00 -24.67 -9.24
C THR A 65 9.21 -25.58 -9.19
N VAL A 66 8.94 -26.87 -9.09
CA VAL A 66 9.95 -27.93 -9.20
C VAL A 66 9.62 -28.78 -10.41
N ASN A 67 10.57 -28.88 -11.35
CA ASN A 67 10.38 -29.60 -12.63
C ASN A 67 9.13 -29.12 -13.41
N GLY A 68 8.83 -27.80 -13.33
CA GLY A 68 7.68 -27.18 -14.01
C GLY A 68 6.32 -27.35 -13.32
N THR A 69 6.25 -27.99 -12.16
CA THR A 69 5.02 -28.16 -11.36
C THR A 69 5.11 -27.45 -10.02
N ASN A 70 4.00 -26.91 -9.53
CA ASN A 70 3.97 -26.36 -8.17
C ASN A 70 4.19 -27.47 -7.14
N LYS A 71 5.04 -27.20 -6.14
CA LYS A 71 5.35 -28.13 -5.08
C LYS A 71 5.28 -27.43 -3.73
N ASP A 72 4.53 -28.02 -2.81
CA ASP A 72 4.38 -27.50 -1.44
C ASP A 72 5.63 -27.77 -0.57
N ALA A 73 6.54 -28.61 -1.04
CA ALA A 73 7.74 -29.02 -0.32
C ALA A 73 8.96 -28.11 -0.53
N VAL A 74 8.80 -26.95 -1.16
CA VAL A 74 9.90 -25.97 -1.33
C VAL A 74 10.20 -25.30 0.01
N THR A 75 11.49 -25.28 0.38
CA THR A 75 11.97 -24.55 1.55
C THR A 75 12.31 -23.12 1.15
N TRP A 76 11.78 -22.17 1.88
CA TRP A 76 12.02 -20.75 1.68
C TRP A 76 12.98 -20.17 2.71
N SER A 77 13.88 -19.30 2.27
CA SER A 77 14.78 -18.55 3.16
C SER A 77 15.01 -17.12 2.64
N SER A 78 15.36 -16.24 3.56
CA SER A 78 15.80 -14.86 3.27
C SER A 78 17.25 -14.68 3.70
N SER A 79 18.04 -13.97 2.89
CA SER A 79 19.42 -13.60 3.24
C SER A 79 19.48 -12.55 4.36
N ASN A 80 18.40 -11.79 4.57
CA ASN A 80 18.31 -10.78 5.62
C ASN A 80 16.84 -10.58 6.06
N THR A 81 16.49 -11.17 7.19
CA THR A 81 15.13 -11.12 7.75
C THR A 81 14.75 -9.76 8.36
N GLU A 82 15.73 -8.88 8.63
CA GLU A 82 15.50 -7.49 9.04
C GLU A 82 15.07 -6.60 7.86
N VAL A 83 15.33 -7.05 6.62
CA VAL A 83 14.92 -6.36 5.39
C VAL A 83 13.66 -6.99 4.81
N ALA A 84 13.64 -8.30 4.61
CA ALA A 84 12.48 -9.03 4.10
C ALA A 84 12.37 -10.41 4.73
N ARG A 85 11.17 -10.82 5.09
CA ARG A 85 10.83 -12.16 5.55
C ARG A 85 10.05 -12.91 4.49
N VAL A 86 10.15 -14.24 4.52
CA VAL A 86 9.35 -15.09 3.63
C VAL A 86 8.73 -16.24 4.43
N THR A 87 7.44 -16.49 4.18
CA THR A 87 6.70 -17.62 4.77
C THR A 87 5.79 -18.20 3.69
N ASN A 88 6.00 -19.45 3.33
CA ASN A 88 5.22 -20.15 2.30
C ASN A 88 5.09 -19.35 0.99
N GLY A 89 6.20 -18.69 0.57
CA GLY A 89 6.24 -17.86 -0.63
C GLY A 89 5.66 -16.44 -0.46
N VAL A 90 5.01 -16.12 0.65
CA VAL A 90 4.62 -14.74 0.96
C VAL A 90 5.85 -13.98 1.44
N VAL A 91 6.29 -13.01 0.67
CA VAL A 91 7.42 -12.13 0.98
C VAL A 91 6.89 -10.84 1.58
N GLN A 92 7.39 -10.47 2.78
CA GLN A 92 7.01 -9.28 3.54
C GLN A 92 8.23 -8.40 3.77
N GLY A 93 8.15 -7.13 3.41
CA GLY A 93 9.15 -6.11 3.77
C GLY A 93 9.08 -5.78 5.26
N THR A 94 10.24 -5.67 5.92
CA THR A 94 10.37 -5.36 7.36
C THR A 94 11.24 -4.13 7.60
N GLY A 95 12.26 -3.91 6.78
CA GLY A 95 13.15 -2.75 6.84
C GLY A 95 13.70 -2.40 5.47
N ALA A 96 14.08 -1.14 5.25
CA ALA A 96 14.64 -0.70 3.96
C ALA A 96 16.01 -1.34 3.69
N GLY A 97 16.22 -1.77 2.46
CA GLY A 97 17.48 -2.43 2.04
C GLY A 97 17.24 -3.48 0.95
N ASN A 98 18.21 -4.34 0.76
CA ASN A 98 18.13 -5.45 -0.18
C ASN A 98 18.22 -6.80 0.54
N ALA A 99 17.40 -7.74 0.11
CA ALA A 99 17.44 -9.13 0.55
C ALA A 99 17.28 -10.07 -0.65
N THR A 100 17.86 -11.26 -0.55
CA THR A 100 17.65 -12.33 -1.53
C THR A 100 16.75 -13.39 -0.91
N ILE A 101 15.62 -13.65 -1.54
CA ILE A 101 14.73 -14.74 -1.19
C ILE A 101 15.12 -15.96 -2.00
N THR A 102 15.30 -17.08 -1.33
CA THR A 102 15.73 -18.35 -1.94
C THR A 102 14.67 -19.42 -1.74
N ALA A 103 14.28 -20.07 -2.83
CA ALA A 103 13.50 -21.30 -2.86
C ALA A 103 14.45 -22.48 -3.08
N SER A 104 14.37 -23.52 -2.25
CA SER A 104 15.25 -24.69 -2.31
C SER A 104 14.45 -25.99 -2.31
N PHE A 105 14.88 -26.96 -3.13
CA PHE A 105 14.34 -28.32 -3.16
C PHE A 105 15.39 -29.28 -3.70
N GLY A 106 15.68 -30.40 -2.97
CA GLY A 106 16.58 -31.46 -3.43
C GLY A 106 17.98 -30.96 -3.82
N GLY A 107 18.51 -29.95 -3.13
CA GLY A 107 19.81 -29.35 -3.44
C GLY A 107 19.78 -28.24 -4.50
N SER A 108 18.75 -28.18 -5.31
CA SER A 108 18.56 -27.11 -6.29
C SER A 108 17.95 -25.85 -5.67
N LYS A 109 18.29 -24.67 -6.23
CA LYS A 109 17.88 -23.37 -5.69
C LYS A 109 17.46 -22.43 -6.82
N ALA A 110 16.50 -21.54 -6.51
CA ALA A 110 16.20 -20.39 -7.31
C ALA A 110 16.04 -19.17 -6.40
N THR A 111 16.37 -17.99 -6.90
CA THR A 111 16.43 -16.77 -6.10
C THR A 111 15.62 -15.63 -6.69
N CYS A 112 15.10 -14.76 -5.82
CA CYS A 112 14.52 -13.48 -6.15
C CYS A 112 15.22 -12.39 -5.34
N SER A 113 15.76 -11.36 -6.01
CA SER A 113 16.29 -10.17 -5.36
C SER A 113 15.15 -9.25 -4.97
N VAL A 114 15.09 -8.85 -3.71
CA VAL A 114 14.04 -7.97 -3.19
C VAL A 114 14.65 -6.67 -2.71
N ASN A 115 14.26 -5.56 -3.33
CA ASN A 115 14.56 -4.21 -2.85
C ASN A 115 13.39 -3.72 -1.99
N VAL A 116 13.65 -3.49 -0.71
CA VAL A 116 12.66 -2.94 0.22
C VAL A 116 12.92 -1.47 0.41
N MET A 117 11.99 -0.64 -0.03
CA MET A 117 12.07 0.82 0.05
C MET A 117 11.51 1.31 1.38
N ARG A 118 11.96 2.50 1.83
CA ARG A 118 11.34 3.19 2.96
C ARG A 118 9.89 3.52 2.64
N GLN A 119 9.03 3.40 3.64
CA GLN A 119 7.67 3.90 3.52
C GLN A 119 7.68 5.41 3.28
N THR A 120 6.79 5.88 2.41
CA THR A 120 6.57 7.30 2.14
C THR A 120 5.12 7.67 2.45
N ILE A 121 4.92 8.89 2.93
CA ILE A 121 3.60 9.49 3.05
C ILE A 121 3.67 10.91 2.52
N SER A 122 2.70 11.28 1.70
CA SER A 122 2.53 12.64 1.21
C SER A 122 1.09 13.09 1.38
N MET A 123 0.87 14.40 1.37
CA MET A 123 -0.45 15.00 1.59
C MET A 123 -0.73 16.02 0.49
N SER A 124 -1.91 15.94 -0.11
CA SER A 124 -2.41 16.88 -1.10
C SER A 124 -3.73 17.51 -0.68
N GLY A 125 -4.14 18.54 -1.40
CA GLY A 125 -5.32 19.33 -1.08
C GLY A 125 -5.00 20.47 -0.12
N GLY A 126 -6.02 21.21 0.24
CA GLY A 126 -5.97 22.31 1.21
C GLY A 126 -5.84 23.68 0.56
N ASN A 127 -6.79 24.50 0.91
CA ASN A 127 -6.84 25.95 0.65
C ASN A 127 -7.21 26.63 1.97
N PRO A 128 -7.10 27.95 2.09
CA PRO A 128 -7.67 28.64 3.22
C PRO A 128 -9.15 28.28 3.38
N ILE A 129 -9.56 27.98 4.60
CA ILE A 129 -10.96 27.72 4.96
C ILE A 129 -11.47 28.82 5.90
N TYR A 130 -12.77 28.84 6.13
CA TYR A 130 -13.40 29.76 7.07
C TYR A 130 -13.78 29.03 8.36
N ALA A 131 -13.88 29.77 9.46
CA ALA A 131 -14.30 29.21 10.74
C ALA A 131 -15.77 28.71 10.71
N LYS A 132 -16.61 29.34 9.89
CA LYS A 132 -18.04 29.01 9.73
C LYS A 132 -18.52 29.31 8.30
N GLY A 133 -19.65 28.72 7.93
CA GLY A 133 -20.35 28.98 6.68
C GLY A 133 -19.73 28.28 5.47
N THR A 134 -20.04 28.81 4.29
CA THR A 134 -19.53 28.26 3.02
C THR A 134 -17.98 28.26 3.03
N GLY A 135 -17.38 27.15 2.58
CA GLY A 135 -15.93 27.02 2.58
C GLY A 135 -15.30 26.76 3.95
N SER A 136 -16.10 26.32 4.95
CA SER A 136 -15.58 26.00 6.29
C SER A 136 -14.95 24.62 6.40
N SER A 137 -14.91 23.83 5.33
CA SER A 137 -14.21 22.54 5.33
C SER A 137 -13.52 22.26 4.02
N ILE A 138 -12.46 21.43 4.09
CA ILE A 138 -11.73 20.90 2.94
C ILE A 138 -11.42 19.42 3.18
N GLN A 139 -11.22 18.69 2.08
CA GLN A 139 -10.71 17.33 2.12
C GLN A 139 -9.20 17.34 1.83
N LEU A 140 -8.39 16.83 2.75
CA LEU A 140 -7.00 16.46 2.53
C LEU A 140 -6.93 14.99 2.16
N THR A 141 -6.06 14.65 1.22
CA THR A 141 -5.82 13.29 0.78
C THR A 141 -4.39 12.89 1.12
N ALA A 142 -4.23 11.79 1.85
CA ALA A 142 -2.92 11.20 2.10
C ALA A 142 -2.63 10.11 1.06
N THR A 143 -1.39 10.04 0.62
CA THR A 143 -0.88 9.02 -0.28
C THR A 143 0.25 8.29 0.42
N VAL A 144 0.08 6.98 0.65
CA VAL A 144 1.07 6.11 1.28
C VAL A 144 1.67 5.19 0.22
N ASN A 145 3.00 5.21 0.08
CA ASN A 145 3.71 4.38 -0.91
C ASN A 145 3.17 4.53 -2.35
N GLY A 146 2.75 5.75 -2.72
CA GLY A 146 2.13 6.02 -4.01
C GLY A 146 0.68 5.54 -4.17
N THR A 147 0.05 5.01 -3.12
CA THR A 147 -1.35 4.57 -3.14
C THR A 147 -2.21 5.56 -2.34
N VAL A 148 -3.29 6.04 -2.95
CA VAL A 148 -4.28 6.89 -2.28
C VAL A 148 -5.16 6.02 -1.39
N GLY A 149 -5.29 6.40 -0.12
CA GLY A 149 -6.18 5.73 0.83
C GLY A 149 -6.02 6.32 2.22
N ASN A 150 -7.12 6.44 2.94
CA ASN A 150 -7.15 7.06 4.26
C ASN A 150 -7.29 6.03 5.40
N ASP A 151 -7.57 4.77 5.11
CA ASP A 151 -7.98 3.76 6.11
C ASP A 151 -6.87 3.40 7.10
N ALA A 152 -5.61 3.52 6.68
CA ALA A 152 -4.45 3.25 7.52
C ALA A 152 -3.71 4.53 7.98
N VAL A 153 -4.35 5.71 7.82
CA VAL A 153 -3.76 7.01 8.15
C VAL A 153 -4.44 7.60 9.37
N ALA A 154 -3.67 7.87 10.41
CA ALA A 154 -4.09 8.64 11.57
C ALA A 154 -3.94 10.13 11.29
N TRP A 155 -4.99 10.91 11.57
CA TRP A 155 -5.05 12.34 11.36
C TRP A 155 -5.10 13.08 12.69
N THR A 156 -4.27 14.11 12.83
CA THR A 156 -4.26 14.95 14.04
C THR A 156 -4.23 16.43 13.68
N SER A 157 -4.81 17.24 14.56
CA SER A 157 -4.77 18.70 14.49
C SER A 157 -3.95 19.23 15.67
N SER A 158 -3.05 20.18 15.42
CA SER A 158 -2.26 20.81 16.47
C SER A 158 -3.11 21.69 17.41
N ASN A 159 -4.29 22.15 16.95
CA ASN A 159 -5.22 22.93 17.75
C ASN A 159 -6.67 22.73 17.28
N THR A 160 -7.44 21.95 18.04
CA THR A 160 -8.84 21.64 17.73
C THR A 160 -9.80 22.80 17.91
N ASN A 161 -9.39 23.90 18.59
CA ASN A 161 -10.14 25.15 18.67
C ASN A 161 -10.04 25.98 17.39
N ILE A 162 -9.03 25.74 16.55
CA ILE A 162 -8.88 26.38 15.23
C ILE A 162 -9.48 25.49 14.14
N ALA A 163 -9.10 24.19 14.08
CA ALA A 163 -9.74 23.26 13.18
C ALA A 163 -9.71 21.82 13.73
N LYS A 164 -10.74 21.06 13.40
CA LYS A 164 -10.84 19.60 13.65
C LYS A 164 -10.55 18.83 12.36
N VAL A 165 -10.03 17.62 12.50
CA VAL A 165 -9.80 16.72 11.36
C VAL A 165 -10.33 15.32 11.66
N SER A 166 -10.98 14.70 10.66
CA SER A 166 -11.45 13.33 10.71
C SER A 166 -11.43 12.74 9.30
N GLY A 167 -10.73 11.61 9.09
CA GLY A 167 -10.61 10.99 7.76
C GLY A 167 -10.07 11.93 6.68
N GLY A 168 -9.18 12.86 7.03
CA GLY A 168 -8.67 13.90 6.15
C GLY A 168 -9.59 15.10 5.92
N LYS A 169 -10.88 15.04 6.32
CA LYS A 169 -11.77 16.20 6.30
C LYS A 169 -11.39 17.15 7.42
N VAL A 170 -10.90 18.33 7.05
CA VAL A 170 -10.59 19.44 7.97
C VAL A 170 -11.77 20.38 8.03
N THR A 171 -12.24 20.69 9.23
CA THR A 171 -13.36 21.62 9.47
C THR A 171 -12.89 22.75 10.37
N GLY A 172 -13.07 24.00 9.92
CA GLY A 172 -12.76 25.22 10.69
C GLY A 172 -13.67 25.37 11.89
N VAL A 173 -13.11 25.85 12.99
CA VAL A 173 -13.80 26.13 14.26
C VAL A 173 -13.59 27.57 14.70
N GLY A 174 -12.37 28.07 14.64
CA GLY A 174 -11.97 29.44 14.97
C GLY A 174 -10.87 29.92 14.03
N ALA A 175 -10.74 31.24 13.89
CA ALA A 175 -9.70 31.81 13.03
C ALA A 175 -8.28 31.57 13.58
N GLY A 176 -7.34 31.37 12.67
CA GLY A 176 -5.94 31.14 13.01
C GLY A 176 -5.24 30.21 12.02
N THR A 177 -4.02 29.83 12.36
CA THR A 177 -3.24 28.85 11.59
C THR A 177 -3.08 27.57 12.41
N VAL A 178 -3.32 26.43 11.79
CA VAL A 178 -3.25 25.12 12.43
C VAL A 178 -2.44 24.15 11.57
N THR A 179 -1.68 23.26 12.18
CA THR A 179 -0.98 22.20 11.49
C THR A 179 -1.80 20.91 11.56
N ILE A 180 -2.13 20.36 10.40
CA ILE A 180 -2.75 19.03 10.26
C ILE A 180 -1.66 18.03 9.91
N THR A 181 -1.59 16.94 10.67
CA THR A 181 -0.61 15.86 10.50
C THR A 181 -1.31 14.56 10.13
N ALA A 182 -0.80 13.90 9.12
CA ALA A 182 -1.17 12.55 8.70
C ALA A 182 -0.03 11.59 9.03
N THR A 183 -0.31 10.50 9.72
CA THR A 183 0.68 9.48 10.14
C THR A 183 0.23 8.09 9.70
N SER A 184 1.15 7.32 9.14
CA SER A 184 0.95 5.91 8.79
C SER A 184 2.20 5.12 9.17
N ASN A 185 2.05 4.07 10.00
CA ASN A 185 3.13 3.18 10.45
C ASN A 185 4.40 3.93 10.91
N GLY A 186 4.22 5.00 11.69
CA GLY A 186 5.32 5.80 12.25
C GLY A 186 5.94 6.84 11.31
N VAL A 187 5.54 6.90 10.03
CA VAL A 187 5.95 7.96 9.09
C VAL A 187 4.85 9.00 8.99
N SER A 188 5.20 10.28 9.07
CA SER A 188 4.23 11.37 9.07
C SER A 188 4.57 12.47 8.04
N THR A 189 3.53 13.18 7.64
CA THR A 189 3.59 14.42 6.86
C THR A 189 2.65 15.44 7.45
N SER A 190 2.96 16.71 7.32
CA SER A 190 2.16 17.79 7.90
C SER A 190 1.87 18.89 6.89
N LYS A 191 0.74 19.58 7.08
CA LYS A 191 0.36 20.74 6.30
C LYS A 191 -0.23 21.83 7.17
N SER A 192 0.20 23.06 6.94
CA SER A 192 -0.38 24.25 7.58
C SER A 192 -1.65 24.66 6.85
N ILE A 193 -2.72 24.86 7.61
CA ILE A 193 -4.04 25.33 7.12
C ILE A 193 -4.37 26.64 7.81
N GLN A 194 -4.69 27.66 7.01
CA GLN A 194 -5.19 28.93 7.51
C GLN A 194 -6.74 28.87 7.59
N VAL A 195 -7.26 29.11 8.78
CA VAL A 195 -8.68 29.30 9.03
C VAL A 195 -8.95 30.79 9.18
N LYS A 196 -9.78 31.35 8.30
CA LYS A 196 -10.13 32.76 8.26
C LYS A 196 -11.41 33.04 9.04
N GLU A 197 -11.57 34.27 9.53
CA GLU A 197 -12.85 34.74 10.03
C GLU A 197 -13.92 34.69 8.92
N PRO A 198 -15.15 34.30 9.22
CA PRO A 198 -16.24 34.38 8.26
C PRO A 198 -16.54 35.84 7.93
N THR A 199 -16.86 36.07 6.69
CA THR A 199 -17.26 37.42 6.19
C THR A 199 -18.65 37.35 5.63
N ILE A 200 -19.39 38.46 5.84
CA ILE A 200 -20.66 38.67 5.21
C ILE A 200 -20.66 40.07 4.57
N LYS A 201 -21.15 40.17 3.37
CA LYS A 201 -21.28 41.45 2.64
C LYS A 201 -22.60 41.52 1.89
N LEU A 202 -23.17 42.70 1.85
CA LEU A 202 -24.23 43.05 0.91
C LEU A 202 -23.64 43.71 -0.35
N ASP A 203 -24.31 43.56 -1.48
CA ASP A 203 -23.91 44.19 -2.75
C ASP A 203 -23.94 45.72 -2.72
N ARG A 204 -24.69 46.28 -1.77
CA ARG A 204 -24.79 47.74 -1.54
C ARG A 204 -25.08 48.05 -0.08
N GLU A 205 -24.67 49.24 0.37
CA GLU A 205 -24.89 49.72 1.75
C GLU A 205 -26.21 50.50 1.86
N THR A 206 -26.68 51.08 0.76
CA THR A 206 -27.92 51.91 0.73
C THR A 206 -28.75 51.55 -0.48
N ALA A 207 -30.07 51.67 -0.34
CA ALA A 207 -31.01 51.53 -1.43
C ALA A 207 -32.21 52.46 -1.19
N ASN A 208 -32.68 53.12 -2.26
CA ASN A 208 -33.85 53.97 -2.20
C ASN A 208 -35.04 53.25 -2.83
N ILE A 209 -36.17 53.30 -2.16
CA ILE A 209 -37.46 52.78 -2.64
C ILE A 209 -38.46 53.94 -2.71
N TYR A 210 -39.03 54.14 -3.87
CA TYR A 210 -39.96 55.22 -4.11
C TYR A 210 -41.37 54.67 -4.41
N PRO A 211 -42.27 54.64 -3.42
CA PRO A 211 -43.63 54.21 -3.66
C PRO A 211 -44.39 55.36 -4.42
N PRO A 212 -45.33 55.07 -5.36
CA PRO A 212 -45.70 53.72 -5.76
C PRO A 212 -44.86 53.10 -6.95
N ALA A 213 -43.90 53.86 -7.50
CA ALA A 213 -43.24 53.49 -8.75
C ALA A 213 -42.24 52.30 -8.60
N THR A 214 -41.33 52.40 -7.63
CA THR A 214 -40.38 51.34 -7.34
C THR A 214 -40.68 50.73 -5.98
N LYS A 215 -41.31 49.53 -5.97
CA LYS A 215 -41.83 48.90 -4.75
C LYS A 215 -40.87 47.93 -4.09
N THR A 216 -39.82 47.46 -4.79
CA THR A 216 -38.92 46.43 -4.31
C THR A 216 -37.46 46.71 -4.68
N VAL A 217 -36.56 46.27 -3.82
CA VAL A 217 -35.12 46.20 -4.08
C VAL A 217 -34.65 44.84 -3.64
N THR A 218 -33.84 44.21 -4.47
CA THR A 218 -33.19 42.93 -4.14
C THR A 218 -31.78 43.19 -3.69
N PHE A 219 -31.39 42.61 -2.57
CA PHE A 219 -30.02 42.60 -2.08
C PHE A 219 -29.35 41.26 -2.37
N THR A 220 -28.10 41.30 -2.77
CA THR A 220 -27.25 40.11 -2.90
C THR A 220 -26.35 40.00 -1.71
N VAL A 221 -26.45 38.86 -1.00
CA VAL A 221 -25.61 38.54 0.16
C VAL A 221 -24.45 37.67 -0.29
N THR A 222 -23.25 38.00 0.12
CA THR A 222 -22.05 37.23 -0.12
C THR A 222 -21.47 36.78 1.23
N VAL A 223 -21.35 35.47 1.44
CA VAL A 223 -20.77 34.89 2.62
C VAL A 223 -19.44 34.22 2.24
N ASN A 224 -18.35 34.59 2.90
CA ASN A 224 -17.00 34.05 2.62
C ASN A 224 -16.58 34.19 1.14
N GLY A 225 -17.02 35.27 0.48
CA GLY A 225 -16.76 35.52 -0.94
C GLY A 225 -17.64 34.73 -1.92
N VAL A 226 -18.55 33.90 -1.44
CA VAL A 226 -19.51 33.15 -2.27
C VAL A 226 -20.89 33.72 -2.12
N GLN A 227 -21.57 34.02 -3.25
CA GLN A 227 -22.96 34.42 -3.27
C GLN A 227 -23.83 33.26 -2.78
N GLY A 228 -24.70 33.50 -1.80
CA GLY A 228 -25.52 32.44 -1.21
C GLY A 228 -26.76 32.91 -0.52
N ASN A 229 -27.76 32.05 -0.44
CA ASN A 229 -29.08 32.29 0.14
C ASN A 229 -29.20 31.91 1.62
N SER A 230 -28.08 31.55 2.29
CA SER A 230 -28.09 31.08 3.68
C SER A 230 -28.04 32.19 4.73
N CYS A 231 -28.50 33.41 4.38
CA CYS A 231 -28.51 34.55 5.28
C CYS A 231 -29.94 34.99 5.59
N LEU A 232 -30.23 35.24 6.86
CA LEU A 232 -31.47 35.90 7.30
C LEU A 232 -31.30 37.39 7.15
N LEU A 233 -32.17 38.02 6.37
CA LEU A 233 -32.33 39.46 6.26
C LEU A 233 -33.54 39.86 7.10
N TYR A 234 -33.38 40.84 7.98
CA TYR A 234 -34.49 41.40 8.79
C TYR A 234 -34.38 42.92 8.88
N THR A 235 -35.49 43.56 9.16
CA THR A 235 -35.56 45.01 9.47
C THR A 235 -35.38 45.18 10.97
N SER A 236 -34.60 46.14 11.41
CA SER A 236 -34.46 46.58 12.79
C SER A 236 -35.24 47.88 13.04
#